data_4fc7fef31778804c8593bfafcacf72da
#
_entry.id   4fc7fef31778804c8593bfafcacf72da
#
_cell.length_a   1.000
_cell.length_b   1.000
_cell.length_c   1.000
_cell.angle_alpha   90.00
_cell.angle_beta   90.00
_cell.angle_gamma   90.00
#
_symmetry.space_group_name_H-M   'P 1'
#
loop_
_entity.id
_entity.type
_entity.pdbx_description
1 polymer ?
#
loop_
_entity_poly.entity_id
_entity_poly.type
_entity_poly.pdbx_seq_one_letter_code
_entity_poly.pdbx_strand_id
1 'polypeptide(L)'
;PTAAHVEQYSKIVMEKALLRNLITLSHHIAKEAYDANKEVSDILDNVEQSIFNITQNRLKGGFTQINPILLEALEKLEQTRSKGGTVIGVPSGLLDLDEITSGFQDGDLIIVAGRPGMGKTSLALSMLRNAALDYKIGVGMFSLEMSNSQLAMRLLCSEARVDSHFVRTGKLPPKLWKNLGISAGELEEAPIFLDDTPALTVLELRAKARRLKAEKNVGMIVVDYL
;
A
#
# COMPACT_ATOMS: atom_id res chain seq x y z
N PRO A 1 12.97 34.59 29.11
CA PRO A 1 12.79 33.62 28.02
C PRO A 1 11.29 33.29 27.92
N THR A 2 10.64 33.74 26.84
CA THR A 2 9.23 33.46 26.60
C THR A 2 9.07 32.03 26.05
N ALA A 3 7.92 31.38 26.28
CA ALA A 3 7.62 30.01 25.85
C ALA A 3 7.89 29.77 24.35
N ALA A 4 7.70 30.78 23.51
CA ALA A 4 8.04 30.74 22.07
C ALA A 4 9.52 30.46 21.79
N HIS A 5 10.45 30.91 22.63
CA HIS A 5 11.87 30.64 22.48
C HIS A 5 12.23 29.20 22.87
N VAL A 6 11.52 28.60 23.82
CA VAL A 6 11.73 27.20 24.22
C VAL A 6 11.38 26.25 23.08
N GLU A 7 10.31 26.50 22.38
CA GLU A 7 9.88 25.70 21.23
C GLU A 7 10.89 25.77 20.07
N GLN A 8 11.36 26.98 19.76
CA GLN A 8 12.39 27.21 18.73
C GLN A 8 13.73 26.52 19.10
N TYR A 9 14.17 26.65 20.35
CA TYR A 9 15.40 25.98 20.82
C TYR A 9 15.27 24.47 20.84
N SER A 10 14.12 23.93 21.27
CA SER A 10 13.87 22.49 21.25
C SER A 10 13.96 21.92 19.83
N LYS A 11 13.39 22.62 18.84
CA LYS A 11 13.46 22.23 17.43
C LYS A 11 14.92 22.20 16.92
N ILE A 12 15.71 23.23 17.24
CA ILE A 12 17.16 23.27 16.89
C ILE A 12 17.92 22.12 17.53
N VAL A 13 17.67 21.83 18.82
CA VAL A 13 18.33 20.74 19.53
C VAL A 13 17.97 19.40 18.90
N MET A 14 16.67 19.17 18.56
CA MET A 14 16.23 17.97 17.88
C MET A 14 16.88 17.81 16.50
N GLU A 15 16.93 18.87 15.71
CA GLU A 15 17.60 18.84 14.39
C GLU A 15 19.09 18.49 14.51
N LYS A 16 19.79 19.09 15.47
CA LYS A 16 21.21 18.80 15.70
C LYS A 16 21.45 17.41 16.25
N ALA A 17 20.52 16.88 17.08
CA ALA A 17 20.56 15.50 17.55
C ALA A 17 20.36 14.51 16.38
N LEU A 18 19.40 14.79 15.50
CA LEU A 18 19.15 14.00 14.29
C LEU A 18 20.39 13.93 13.39
N LEU A 19 21.02 15.10 13.12
CA LEU A 19 22.24 15.16 12.31
C LEU A 19 23.37 14.35 12.94
N ARG A 20 23.54 14.41 14.26
CA ARG A 20 24.54 13.58 14.98
C ARG A 20 24.24 12.10 14.83
N ASN A 21 22.98 11.67 14.98
CA ASN A 21 22.59 10.30 14.79
C ASN A 21 22.87 9.80 13.37
N LEU A 22 22.60 10.63 12.35
CA LEU A 22 22.91 10.32 10.95
C LEU A 22 24.42 10.19 10.72
N ILE A 23 25.24 11.06 11.31
CA ILE A 23 26.71 10.97 11.23
C ILE A 23 27.20 9.68 11.88
N THR A 24 26.69 9.35 13.08
CA THR A 24 27.07 8.11 13.78
C THR A 24 26.67 6.88 12.95
N LEU A 25 25.47 6.88 12.37
CA LEU A 25 25.01 5.80 11.51
C LEU A 25 25.88 5.67 10.26
N SER A 26 26.24 6.78 9.59
CA SER A 26 27.10 6.73 8.40
C SER A 26 28.48 6.13 8.70
N HIS A 27 29.06 6.44 9.87
CA HIS A 27 30.31 5.80 10.32
C HIS A 27 30.13 4.30 10.59
N HIS A 28 28.99 3.89 11.17
CA HIS A 28 28.69 2.48 11.39
C HIS A 28 28.54 1.73 10.07
N ILE A 29 27.80 2.29 9.12
CA ILE A 29 27.62 1.72 7.77
C ILE A 29 28.98 1.57 7.07
N ALA A 30 29.81 2.63 7.09
CA ALA A 30 31.14 2.58 6.49
C ALA A 30 31.99 1.46 7.10
N LYS A 31 31.95 1.32 8.43
CA LYS A 31 32.69 0.25 9.13
C LYS A 31 32.19 -1.14 8.76
N GLU A 32 30.88 -1.36 8.68
CA GLU A 32 30.29 -2.65 8.28
C GLU A 32 30.59 -2.98 6.83
N ALA A 33 30.57 -1.98 5.93
CA ALA A 33 30.90 -2.17 4.53
C ALA A 33 32.37 -2.55 4.28
N TYR A 34 33.29 -2.17 5.18
CA TYR A 34 34.70 -2.61 5.17
C TYR A 34 34.90 -4.00 5.80
N ASP A 35 33.92 -4.52 6.51
CA ASP A 35 34.00 -5.85 7.13
C ASP A 35 33.62 -6.93 6.11
N ALA A 36 34.63 -7.56 5.50
CA ALA A 36 34.45 -8.57 4.44
C ALA A 36 33.76 -9.87 4.90
N ASN A 37 33.41 -10.00 6.21
CA ASN A 37 32.82 -11.23 6.77
C ASN A 37 31.28 -11.23 6.77
N LYS A 38 30.63 -10.14 6.37
CA LYS A 38 29.16 -10.02 6.35
C LYS A 38 28.62 -10.10 4.92
N GLU A 39 27.48 -10.73 4.76
CA GLU A 39 26.77 -10.69 3.50
C GLU A 39 26.20 -9.27 3.22
N VAL A 40 26.21 -8.86 1.96
CA VAL A 40 25.75 -7.53 1.55
C VAL A 40 24.28 -7.33 1.91
N SER A 41 23.46 -8.37 1.79
CA SER A 41 22.04 -8.40 2.20
C SER A 41 21.86 -8.01 3.67
N ASP A 42 22.64 -8.62 4.57
CA ASP A 42 22.54 -8.36 6.01
C ASP A 42 22.94 -6.91 6.35
N ILE A 43 23.93 -6.36 5.64
CA ILE A 43 24.35 -4.97 5.83
C ILE A 43 23.23 -4.03 5.38
N LEU A 44 22.61 -4.30 4.24
CA LEU A 44 21.50 -3.47 3.72
C LEU A 44 20.29 -3.49 4.67
N ASP A 45 19.91 -4.65 5.16
CA ASP A 45 18.79 -4.78 6.12
C ASP A 45 19.05 -4.00 7.42
N ASN A 46 20.27 -4.09 7.96
CA ASN A 46 20.67 -3.34 9.16
C ASN A 46 20.65 -1.83 8.92
N VAL A 47 21.09 -1.38 7.74
CA VAL A 47 21.08 0.04 7.35
C VAL A 47 19.66 0.55 7.23
N GLU A 48 18.77 -0.18 6.54
CA GLU A 48 17.37 0.19 6.40
C GLU A 48 16.67 0.26 7.76
N GLN A 49 16.87 -0.73 8.63
CA GLN A 49 16.33 -0.74 9.99
C GLN A 49 16.79 0.47 10.80
N SER A 50 18.07 0.82 10.70
CA SER A 50 18.66 1.93 11.43
C SER A 50 18.15 3.29 10.95
N ILE A 51 18.05 3.49 9.65
CA ILE A 51 17.45 4.69 9.04
C ILE A 51 15.98 4.80 9.46
N PHE A 52 15.27 3.66 9.43
CA PHE A 52 13.88 3.60 9.86
C PHE A 52 13.70 4.04 11.31
N ASN A 53 14.52 3.53 12.25
CA ASN A 53 14.45 3.89 13.66
C ASN A 53 14.69 5.40 13.88
N ILE A 54 15.63 6.00 13.14
CA ILE A 54 15.89 7.44 13.18
C ILE A 54 14.67 8.22 12.70
N THR A 55 14.03 7.77 11.62
CA THR A 55 12.88 8.43 11.02
C THR A 55 11.61 8.28 11.88
N GLN A 56 11.41 7.11 12.49
CA GLN A 56 10.25 6.84 13.35
C GLN A 56 10.30 7.64 14.65
N ASN A 57 11.50 7.84 15.23
CA ASN A 57 11.67 8.68 16.42
C ASN A 57 11.30 10.15 16.16
N ARG A 58 11.32 10.62 14.92
CA ARG A 58 10.83 11.94 14.52
C ARG A 58 9.29 12.04 14.57
N LEU A 59 8.59 10.90 14.43
CA LEU A 59 7.13 10.82 14.41
C LEU A 59 6.50 10.61 15.79
N LYS A 60 7.30 10.48 16.87
CA LYS A 60 6.79 10.49 18.24
C LYS A 60 6.39 11.90 18.62
N GLY A 61 5.27 12.38 18.04
CA GLY A 61 4.56 13.57 18.52
C GLY A 61 4.15 13.36 19.97
N GLY A 62 4.38 14.36 20.82
CA GLY A 62 3.81 14.39 22.16
C GLY A 62 2.28 14.50 22.11
N PHE A 63 1.64 14.55 23.28
CA PHE A 63 0.21 14.81 23.38
C PHE A 63 -0.13 16.16 22.71
N THR A 64 -1.08 16.13 21.80
CA THR A 64 -1.59 17.32 21.12
C THR A 64 -2.93 17.69 21.77
N GLN A 65 -3.12 18.96 22.05
CA GLN A 65 -4.40 19.45 22.58
C GLN A 65 -5.51 19.15 21.55
N ILE A 66 -6.66 18.72 22.03
CA ILE A 66 -7.78 18.27 21.19
C ILE A 66 -8.33 19.38 20.26
N ASN A 67 -8.22 20.62 20.67
CA ASN A 67 -8.85 21.75 19.96
C ASN A 67 -8.43 21.88 18.48
N PRO A 68 -7.14 21.92 18.10
CA PRO A 68 -6.75 21.96 16.68
C PRO A 68 -7.20 20.71 15.92
N ILE A 69 -7.23 19.53 16.58
CA ILE A 69 -7.67 18.28 15.98
C ILE A 69 -9.18 18.32 15.66
N LEU A 70 -9.98 18.91 16.57
CA LEU A 70 -11.42 19.09 16.34
C LEU A 70 -11.72 20.02 15.17
N LEU A 71 -10.98 21.11 15.04
CA LEU A 71 -11.14 22.02 13.90
C LEU A 71 -10.86 21.32 12.56
N GLU A 72 -9.75 20.58 12.48
CA GLU A 72 -9.42 19.79 11.30
C GLU A 72 -10.48 18.70 11.00
N ALA A 73 -11.00 18.04 12.04
CA ALA A 73 -12.05 17.04 11.88
C ALA A 73 -13.37 17.67 11.37
N LEU A 74 -13.74 18.85 11.86
CA LEU A 74 -14.93 19.58 11.39
C LEU A 74 -14.78 20.00 9.92
N GLU A 75 -13.62 20.53 9.54
CA GLU A 75 -13.34 20.87 8.15
C GLU A 75 -13.46 19.66 7.22
N LYS A 76 -12.93 18.50 7.62
CA LYS A 76 -13.09 17.24 6.88
C LYS A 76 -14.56 16.82 6.75
N LEU A 77 -15.33 16.93 7.81
CA LEU A 77 -16.76 16.63 7.79
C LEU A 77 -17.54 17.56 6.85
N GLU A 78 -17.22 18.84 6.82
CA GLU A 78 -17.86 19.80 5.89
C GLU A 78 -17.50 19.50 4.45
N GLN A 79 -16.24 19.15 4.15
CA GLN A 79 -15.80 18.75 2.82
C GLN A 79 -16.49 17.45 2.35
N THR A 80 -16.66 16.49 3.25
CA THR A 80 -17.38 15.24 2.97
C THR A 80 -18.85 15.50 2.68
N ARG A 81 -19.50 16.33 3.46
CA ARG A 81 -20.90 16.72 3.26
C ARG A 81 -21.11 17.40 1.90
N SER A 82 -20.17 18.25 1.48
CA SER A 82 -20.25 18.97 0.20
C SER A 82 -20.07 18.06 -1.03
N LYS A 83 -19.35 16.95 -0.89
CA LYS A 83 -19.11 15.97 -1.97
C LYS A 83 -20.27 15.02 -2.23
N GLY A 84 -21.25 14.93 -1.33
CA GLY A 84 -22.50 14.19 -1.54
C GLY A 84 -22.37 12.69 -1.77
N GLY A 85 -21.22 12.08 -1.47
CA GLY A 85 -20.95 10.67 -1.70
C GLY A 85 -21.11 9.84 -0.42
N THR A 86 -21.66 8.62 -0.56
CA THR A 86 -21.81 7.67 0.56
C THR A 86 -20.46 7.06 0.97
N VAL A 87 -19.45 7.07 0.08
CA VAL A 87 -18.13 6.46 0.28
C VAL A 87 -17.08 7.54 0.37
N ILE A 88 -16.36 7.59 1.49
CA ILE A 88 -15.33 8.59 1.81
C ILE A 88 -13.93 8.03 1.53
N GLY A 89 -13.73 6.76 1.86
CA GLY A 89 -12.47 6.03 1.67
C GLY A 89 -12.34 5.39 0.29
N VAL A 90 -11.46 4.39 0.17
CA VAL A 90 -11.32 3.58 -1.03
C VAL A 90 -12.51 2.62 -1.12
N PRO A 91 -13.36 2.71 -2.17
CA PRO A 91 -14.50 1.81 -2.34
C PRO A 91 -14.04 0.37 -2.58
N SER A 92 -14.71 -0.58 -1.97
CA SER A 92 -14.55 -2.00 -2.27
C SER A 92 -15.27 -2.40 -3.58
N GLY A 93 -16.27 -1.58 -3.98
CA GLY A 93 -17.18 -1.88 -5.08
C GLY A 93 -18.24 -2.93 -4.75
N LEU A 94 -18.34 -3.30 -3.47
CA LEU A 94 -19.41 -4.14 -2.93
C LEU A 94 -20.36 -3.22 -2.16
N LEU A 95 -21.51 -2.93 -2.74
CA LEU A 95 -22.43 -1.88 -2.26
C LEU A 95 -22.76 -2.01 -0.76
N ASP A 96 -23.19 -3.18 -0.31
CA ASP A 96 -23.57 -3.41 1.07
C ASP A 96 -22.36 -3.22 2.04
N LEU A 97 -21.16 -3.61 1.60
CA LEU A 97 -19.95 -3.42 2.38
C LEU A 97 -19.57 -1.93 2.44
N ASP A 98 -19.65 -1.25 1.32
CA ASP A 98 -19.33 0.17 1.21
C ASP A 98 -20.34 1.04 2.00
N GLU A 99 -21.62 0.65 2.08
CA GLU A 99 -22.62 1.30 2.94
C GLU A 99 -22.27 1.17 4.43
N ILE A 100 -21.77 0.00 4.84
CA ILE A 100 -21.41 -0.25 6.26
C ILE A 100 -20.11 0.45 6.63
N THR A 101 -19.10 0.41 5.75
CA THR A 101 -17.74 0.89 6.03
C THR A 101 -17.51 2.34 5.62
N SER A 102 -18.35 2.88 4.74
CA SER A 102 -18.12 4.12 3.99
C SER A 102 -16.82 4.08 3.16
N GLY A 103 -16.43 2.89 2.70
CA GLY A 103 -15.15 2.59 2.05
C GLY A 103 -14.01 2.44 3.06
N PHE A 104 -12.86 1.94 2.58
CA PHE A 104 -11.67 1.72 3.41
C PHE A 104 -10.95 3.05 3.64
N GLN A 105 -10.76 3.41 4.91
CA GLN A 105 -10.17 4.70 5.27
C GLN A 105 -8.64 4.65 5.24
N ASP A 106 -8.01 5.81 5.08
CA ASP A 106 -6.56 5.93 5.12
C ASP A 106 -6.02 5.46 6.49
N GLY A 107 -5.09 4.50 6.45
CA GLY A 107 -4.47 3.92 7.64
C GLY A 107 -5.16 2.69 8.20
N ASP A 108 -6.30 2.28 7.64
CA ASP A 108 -7.00 1.07 8.05
C ASP A 108 -6.18 -0.19 7.73
N LEU A 109 -6.25 -1.15 8.64
CA LEU A 109 -5.81 -2.53 8.44
C LEU A 109 -7.04 -3.43 8.31
N ILE A 110 -7.30 -3.92 7.09
CA ILE A 110 -8.42 -4.81 6.79
C ILE A 110 -7.91 -6.24 6.66
N ILE A 111 -8.45 -7.14 7.48
CA ILE A 111 -8.08 -8.56 7.47
C ILE A 111 -9.21 -9.39 6.91
N VAL A 112 -8.94 -10.08 5.80
CA VAL A 112 -9.86 -11.03 5.18
C VAL A 112 -9.38 -12.44 5.48
N ALA A 113 -10.16 -13.18 6.29
CA ALA A 113 -9.84 -14.54 6.67
C ALA A 113 -10.88 -15.54 6.12
N GLY A 114 -10.42 -16.76 5.83
CA GLY A 114 -11.27 -17.84 5.36
C GLY A 114 -10.48 -19.14 5.20
N ARG A 115 -11.19 -20.28 5.17
CA ARG A 115 -10.53 -21.57 4.92
C ARG A 115 -9.93 -21.61 3.51
N PRO A 116 -8.93 -22.46 3.26
CA PRO A 116 -8.41 -22.69 1.92
C PRO A 116 -9.52 -22.98 0.91
N GLY A 117 -9.42 -22.43 -0.30
CA GLY A 117 -10.43 -22.63 -1.35
C GLY A 117 -11.71 -21.80 -1.22
N MET A 118 -11.90 -21.00 -0.17
CA MET A 118 -13.11 -20.18 0.02
C MET A 118 -13.11 -18.86 -0.78
N GLY A 119 -12.11 -18.60 -1.61
CA GLY A 119 -12.11 -17.46 -2.53
C GLY A 119 -11.53 -16.16 -1.96
N LYS A 120 -10.69 -16.19 -0.92
CA LYS A 120 -10.01 -14.98 -0.37
C LYS A 120 -9.33 -14.15 -1.44
N THR A 121 -8.43 -14.76 -2.20
CA THR A 121 -7.72 -14.10 -3.31
C THR A 121 -8.66 -13.55 -4.37
N SER A 122 -9.74 -14.28 -4.69
CA SER A 122 -10.74 -13.81 -5.66
C SER A 122 -11.49 -12.59 -5.16
N LEU A 123 -11.86 -12.56 -3.87
CA LEU A 123 -12.49 -11.39 -3.25
C LEU A 123 -11.53 -10.18 -3.25
N ALA A 124 -10.28 -10.40 -2.84
CA ALA A 124 -9.26 -9.35 -2.83
C ALA A 124 -9.02 -8.77 -4.24
N LEU A 125 -8.92 -9.64 -5.27
CA LEU A 125 -8.79 -9.22 -6.66
C LEU A 125 -10.03 -8.46 -7.18
N SER A 126 -11.24 -8.86 -6.74
CA SER A 126 -12.46 -8.14 -7.12
C SER A 126 -12.48 -6.73 -6.53
N MET A 127 -12.18 -6.57 -5.25
CA MET A 127 -12.09 -5.26 -4.60
C MET A 127 -10.99 -4.39 -5.25
N LEU A 128 -9.82 -4.97 -5.50
CA LEU A 128 -8.71 -4.32 -6.18
C LEU A 128 -9.11 -3.84 -7.58
N ARG A 129 -9.74 -4.72 -8.36
CA ARG A 129 -10.25 -4.41 -9.70
C ARG A 129 -11.28 -3.27 -9.64
N ASN A 130 -12.25 -3.35 -8.75
CA ASN A 130 -13.27 -2.33 -8.60
C ASN A 130 -12.66 -0.96 -8.27
N ALA A 131 -11.76 -0.90 -7.27
CA ALA A 131 -11.06 0.34 -6.92
C ALA A 131 -10.29 0.93 -8.11
N ALA A 132 -9.58 0.10 -8.88
CA ALA A 132 -8.75 0.56 -9.98
C ALA A 132 -9.54 0.93 -11.24
N LEU A 133 -10.50 0.10 -11.66
CA LEU A 133 -11.24 0.30 -12.91
C LEU A 133 -12.41 1.26 -12.73
N ASP A 134 -13.23 1.07 -11.71
CA ASP A 134 -14.46 1.81 -11.56
C ASP A 134 -14.23 3.19 -10.90
N TYR A 135 -13.27 3.25 -9.96
CA TYR A 135 -12.99 4.48 -9.19
C TYR A 135 -11.65 5.14 -9.53
N LYS A 136 -10.85 4.54 -10.43
CA LYS A 136 -9.54 5.06 -10.88
C LYS A 136 -8.55 5.31 -9.73
N ILE A 137 -8.67 4.53 -8.66
CA ILE A 137 -7.76 4.59 -7.51
C ILE A 137 -6.61 3.63 -7.75
N GLY A 138 -5.37 4.12 -7.61
CA GLY A 138 -4.17 3.29 -7.72
C GLY A 138 -4.14 2.21 -6.65
N VAL A 139 -3.83 0.97 -7.02
CA VAL A 139 -3.78 -0.17 -6.10
C VAL A 139 -2.50 -0.98 -6.30
N GLY A 140 -1.88 -1.41 -5.20
CA GLY A 140 -0.72 -2.30 -5.22
C GLY A 140 -1.08 -3.67 -4.63
N MET A 141 -0.56 -4.75 -5.21
CA MET A 141 -0.73 -6.09 -4.65
C MET A 141 0.60 -6.80 -4.55
N PHE A 142 0.92 -7.24 -3.36
CA PHE A 142 2.00 -8.18 -3.07
C PHE A 142 1.43 -9.59 -3.00
N SER A 143 1.91 -10.48 -3.86
CA SER A 143 1.46 -11.87 -3.89
C SER A 143 2.61 -12.79 -3.50
N LEU A 144 2.46 -13.48 -2.38
CA LEU A 144 3.46 -14.41 -1.87
C LEU A 144 3.18 -15.87 -2.32
N GLU A 145 2.02 -16.11 -2.94
CA GLU A 145 1.60 -17.45 -3.38
C GLU A 145 1.54 -17.56 -4.91
N MET A 146 1.07 -16.52 -5.60
CA MET A 146 0.79 -16.56 -7.02
C MET A 146 1.72 -15.65 -7.81
N SER A 147 2.13 -16.07 -9.02
CA SER A 147 2.89 -15.20 -9.91
C SER A 147 2.04 -14.05 -10.50
N ASN A 148 2.70 -12.96 -10.87
CA ASN A 148 2.06 -11.81 -11.55
C ASN A 148 1.27 -12.24 -12.79
N SER A 149 1.80 -13.20 -13.57
CA SER A 149 1.09 -13.73 -14.74
C SER A 149 -0.20 -14.44 -14.38
N GLN A 150 -0.22 -15.20 -13.28
CA GLN A 150 -1.43 -15.88 -12.81
C GLN A 150 -2.47 -14.87 -12.30
N LEU A 151 -2.06 -13.83 -11.58
CA LEU A 151 -2.94 -12.77 -11.12
C LEU A 151 -3.53 -11.98 -12.29
N ALA A 152 -2.69 -11.57 -13.25
CA ALA A 152 -3.13 -10.86 -14.45
C ALA A 152 -4.13 -11.69 -15.25
N MET A 153 -3.88 -13.00 -15.40
CA MET A 153 -4.81 -13.90 -16.07
C MET A 153 -6.13 -14.04 -15.33
N ARG A 154 -6.12 -14.09 -14.00
CA ARG A 154 -7.36 -14.12 -13.19
C ARG A 154 -8.15 -12.83 -13.34
N LEU A 155 -7.49 -11.67 -13.27
CA LEU A 155 -8.12 -10.37 -13.49
C LEU A 155 -8.74 -10.29 -14.88
N LEU A 156 -8.00 -10.69 -15.92
CA LEU A 156 -8.46 -10.69 -17.30
C LEU A 156 -9.67 -11.60 -17.51
N CYS A 157 -9.63 -12.83 -17.00
CA CYS A 157 -10.75 -13.77 -17.10
C CYS A 157 -11.99 -13.28 -16.35
N SER A 158 -11.79 -12.69 -15.18
CA SER A 158 -12.87 -12.11 -14.38
C SER A 158 -13.54 -10.94 -15.11
N GLU A 159 -12.73 -10.01 -15.65
CA GLU A 159 -13.23 -8.84 -16.36
C GLU A 159 -13.96 -9.21 -17.63
N ALA A 160 -13.37 -10.12 -18.42
CA ALA A 160 -14.00 -10.61 -19.68
C ALA A 160 -15.18 -11.55 -19.42
N ARG A 161 -15.45 -11.93 -18.17
CA ARG A 161 -16.44 -12.94 -17.77
C ARG A 161 -16.25 -14.27 -18.51
N VAL A 162 -15.01 -14.69 -18.60
CA VAL A 162 -14.58 -15.93 -19.27
C VAL A 162 -14.09 -16.93 -18.23
N ASP A 163 -14.52 -18.17 -18.34
CA ASP A 163 -14.00 -19.23 -17.47
C ASP A 163 -12.50 -19.45 -17.76
N SER A 164 -11.69 -19.29 -16.72
CA SER A 164 -10.24 -19.50 -16.78
C SER A 164 -9.83 -20.89 -17.26
N HIS A 165 -10.71 -21.88 -17.13
CA HIS A 165 -10.48 -23.23 -17.64
C HIS A 165 -10.34 -23.24 -19.18
N PHE A 166 -11.18 -22.49 -19.90
CA PHE A 166 -11.07 -22.40 -21.37
C PHE A 166 -9.77 -21.74 -21.81
N VAL A 167 -9.35 -20.68 -21.10
CA VAL A 167 -8.08 -20.00 -21.39
C VAL A 167 -6.90 -20.93 -21.15
N ARG A 168 -6.89 -21.63 -20.01
CA ARG A 168 -5.81 -22.53 -19.62
C ARG A 168 -5.71 -23.75 -20.54
N THR A 169 -6.82 -24.25 -21.07
CA THR A 169 -6.86 -25.43 -21.95
C THR A 169 -6.72 -25.07 -23.43
N GLY A 170 -6.66 -23.78 -23.77
CA GLY A 170 -6.60 -23.31 -25.15
C GLY A 170 -7.89 -23.53 -25.96
N LYS A 171 -8.99 -23.91 -25.29
CA LYS A 171 -10.28 -24.23 -25.92
C LYS A 171 -11.26 -23.04 -25.89
N LEU A 172 -10.73 -21.84 -26.04
CA LEU A 172 -11.53 -20.63 -25.99
C LEU A 172 -12.38 -20.45 -27.26
N PRO A 173 -13.71 -20.31 -27.17
CA PRO A 173 -14.56 -20.00 -28.30
C PRO A 173 -14.16 -18.68 -28.97
N PRO A 174 -14.17 -18.61 -30.33
CA PRO A 174 -13.75 -17.39 -31.06
C PRO A 174 -14.48 -16.11 -30.62
N LYS A 175 -15.74 -16.20 -30.24
CA LYS A 175 -16.53 -15.07 -29.75
C LYS A 175 -15.96 -14.46 -28.46
N LEU A 176 -15.35 -15.25 -27.61
CA LEU A 176 -14.83 -14.79 -26.31
C LEU A 176 -13.46 -14.11 -26.45
N TRP A 177 -12.74 -14.33 -27.57
CA TRP A 177 -11.49 -13.61 -27.87
C TRP A 177 -11.68 -12.09 -27.93
N LYS A 178 -12.80 -11.65 -28.51
CA LYS A 178 -13.11 -10.22 -28.58
C LYS A 178 -13.28 -9.62 -27.18
N ASN A 179 -13.98 -10.33 -26.28
CA ASN A 179 -14.18 -9.87 -24.91
C ASN A 179 -12.83 -9.76 -24.16
N LEU A 180 -11.97 -10.78 -24.30
CA LEU A 180 -10.64 -10.73 -23.72
C LEU A 180 -9.82 -9.55 -24.22
N GLY A 181 -9.90 -9.23 -25.52
CA GLY A 181 -9.20 -8.08 -26.09
C GLY A 181 -9.68 -6.75 -25.54
N ILE A 182 -10.99 -6.58 -25.36
CA ILE A 182 -11.59 -5.37 -24.76
C ILE A 182 -11.16 -5.24 -23.31
N SER A 183 -11.33 -6.30 -22.52
CA SER A 183 -10.95 -6.31 -21.10
C SER A 183 -9.46 -6.15 -20.88
N ALA A 184 -8.62 -6.64 -21.80
CA ALA A 184 -7.17 -6.40 -21.75
C ALA A 184 -6.86 -4.90 -21.90
N GLY A 185 -7.50 -4.20 -22.84
CA GLY A 185 -7.35 -2.76 -23.00
C GLY A 185 -7.79 -1.97 -21.77
N GLU A 186 -8.91 -2.35 -21.15
CA GLU A 186 -9.38 -1.70 -19.92
C GLU A 186 -8.41 -1.90 -18.73
N LEU A 187 -7.85 -3.11 -18.59
CA LEU A 187 -6.88 -3.43 -17.55
C LEU A 187 -5.50 -2.78 -17.80
N GLU A 188 -5.11 -2.57 -19.05
CA GLU A 188 -3.85 -1.90 -19.41
C GLU A 188 -3.83 -0.45 -18.93
N GLU A 189 -4.98 0.24 -18.98
CA GLU A 189 -5.12 1.61 -18.53
C GLU A 189 -5.34 1.73 -17.00
N ALA A 190 -5.62 0.60 -16.32
CA ALA A 190 -5.92 0.60 -14.89
C ALA A 190 -4.65 0.80 -14.05
N PRO A 191 -4.68 1.61 -12.99
CA PRO A 191 -3.54 1.84 -12.12
C PRO A 191 -3.33 0.68 -11.13
N ILE A 192 -3.08 -0.54 -11.65
CA ILE A 192 -2.85 -1.78 -10.89
C ILE A 192 -1.37 -2.12 -10.93
N PHE A 193 -0.75 -2.32 -9.76
CA PHE A 193 0.66 -2.65 -9.61
C PHE A 193 0.80 -3.97 -8.87
N LEU A 194 1.50 -4.94 -9.46
CA LEU A 194 1.67 -6.28 -8.92
C LEU A 194 3.14 -6.55 -8.60
N ASP A 195 3.39 -7.23 -7.48
CA ASP A 195 4.71 -7.70 -7.06
C ASP A 195 4.58 -9.14 -6.56
N ASP A 196 5.30 -10.07 -7.18
CA ASP A 196 5.33 -11.50 -6.84
C ASP A 196 6.70 -11.93 -6.30
N THR A 197 7.46 -11.00 -5.72
CA THR A 197 8.74 -11.32 -5.09
C THR A 197 8.53 -12.33 -3.96
N PRO A 198 9.14 -13.53 -4.04
CA PRO A 198 8.98 -14.55 -3.02
C PRO A 198 9.75 -14.18 -1.74
N ALA A 199 9.28 -14.70 -0.61
CA ALA A 199 9.92 -14.54 0.70
C ALA A 199 10.21 -13.08 1.10
N LEU A 200 9.31 -12.18 0.72
CA LEU A 200 9.42 -10.75 1.02
C LEU A 200 9.38 -10.52 2.52
N THR A 201 10.40 -9.87 3.07
CA THR A 201 10.39 -9.46 4.47
C THR A 201 9.41 -8.31 4.70
N VAL A 202 8.95 -8.14 5.94
CA VAL A 202 8.06 -7.02 6.30
C VAL A 202 8.71 -5.66 6.02
N LEU A 203 10.04 -5.55 6.18
CA LEU A 203 10.78 -4.32 5.90
C LEU A 203 10.82 -4.00 4.41
N GLU A 204 11.12 -4.98 3.57
CA GLU A 204 11.10 -4.83 2.11
C GLU A 204 9.71 -4.50 1.59
N LEU A 205 8.67 -5.21 2.06
CA LEU A 205 7.27 -4.92 1.72
C LEU A 205 6.93 -3.46 2.04
N ARG A 206 7.32 -3.01 3.23
CA ARG A 206 7.08 -1.64 3.66
C ARG A 206 7.84 -0.62 2.82
N ALA A 207 9.10 -0.89 2.48
CA ALA A 207 9.91 -0.03 1.62
C ALA A 207 9.28 0.09 0.22
N LYS A 208 8.92 -1.03 -0.40
CA LYS A 208 8.26 -1.09 -1.70
C LYS A 208 6.89 -0.39 -1.68
N ALA A 209 6.07 -0.63 -0.65
CA ALA A 209 4.75 0.00 -0.52
C ALA A 209 4.86 1.54 -0.38
N ARG A 210 5.81 2.03 0.42
CA ARG A 210 6.08 3.47 0.56
C ARG A 210 6.53 4.10 -0.75
N ARG A 211 7.43 3.43 -1.46
CA ARG A 211 7.90 3.87 -2.77
C ARG A 211 6.75 3.94 -3.76
N LEU A 212 5.93 2.88 -3.83
CA LEU A 212 4.76 2.83 -4.68
C LEU A 212 3.75 3.95 -4.35
N LYS A 213 3.50 4.21 -3.06
CA LYS A 213 2.66 5.33 -2.62
C LYS A 213 3.24 6.68 -3.07
N ALA A 214 4.55 6.88 -2.92
CA ALA A 214 5.20 8.14 -3.28
C ALA A 214 5.21 8.38 -4.80
N GLU A 215 5.47 7.34 -5.61
CA GLU A 215 5.61 7.46 -7.05
C GLU A 215 4.26 7.41 -7.81
N LYS A 216 3.31 6.61 -7.33
CA LYS A 216 2.05 6.30 -8.03
C LYS A 216 0.80 6.72 -7.25
N ASN A 217 0.96 7.27 -6.05
CA ASN A 217 -0.14 7.72 -5.18
C ASN A 217 -1.24 6.67 -4.99
N VAL A 218 -0.86 5.40 -4.79
CA VAL A 218 -1.83 4.31 -4.57
C VAL A 218 -2.67 4.56 -3.31
N GLY A 219 -3.96 4.22 -3.37
CA GLY A 219 -4.89 4.34 -2.25
C GLY A 219 -5.03 3.06 -1.42
N MET A 220 -4.69 1.90 -2.02
CA MET A 220 -4.83 0.61 -1.36
C MET A 220 -3.64 -0.29 -1.64
N ILE A 221 -3.21 -1.04 -0.62
CA ILE A 221 -2.21 -2.11 -0.74
C ILE A 221 -2.88 -3.42 -0.30
N VAL A 222 -2.74 -4.45 -1.11
CA VAL A 222 -3.20 -5.81 -0.83
C VAL A 222 -2.00 -6.72 -0.64
N VAL A 223 -2.06 -7.59 0.37
CA VAL A 223 -1.02 -8.61 0.62
C VAL A 223 -1.71 -9.98 0.66
N ASP A 224 -1.37 -10.89 -0.22
CA ASP A 224 -1.94 -12.24 -0.33
C ASP A 224 -0.80 -13.28 -0.35
N TYR A 225 -0.57 -13.99 0.73
CA TYR A 225 -1.02 -13.91 2.11
C TYR A 225 0.19 -14.02 3.07
N LEU A 226 -0.03 -13.66 4.32
CA LEU A 226 0.99 -13.69 5.39
C LEU A 226 1.05 -15.07 6.05
#